data_aaffd6a875dd002fef2d33238331eb0b
#
_entry.id   aaffd6a875dd002fef2d33238331eb0b
#
_cell.length_a   1.000
_cell.length_b   1.000
_cell.length_c   1.000
_cell.angle_alpha   90.00
_cell.angle_beta   90.00
_cell.angle_gamma   90.00
#
_symmetry.space_group_name_H-M   'P 1'
#
loop_
_entity.id
_entity.type
_entity.pdbx_description
1 polymer ?
#
loop_
_entity_poly.entity_id
_entity_poly.type
_entity_poly.pdbx_seq_one_letter_code
_entity_poly.pdbx_strand_id
1 'polypeptide(L)'
;MKKRVWALLTALAMSLSLAACGDEGDVSTPAPAATGGDGGSWAVYWYLCGSDLETNYGCATTDLSEMMEVQLPENVNVVIETGGASVWQNDEMDPSKLQRWLYNSEGLQLLEEQDTANMGDAQTLYEFLDFANTNYPADHVAVTFWNHGGGSVSGAAFDELHDLDSLDLSEMYQAFNEVW
;
A
#
# COMPACT_ATOMS: atom_id res chain seq x y z
N MET A 1 70.82 12.53 18.49
CA MET A 1 70.37 11.39 17.67
C MET A 1 68.89 11.35 17.68
N LYS A 2 68.23 11.67 16.57
CA LYS A 2 66.78 11.82 16.44
C LYS A 2 66.21 10.50 15.88
N LYS A 3 65.40 9.79 16.65
CA LYS A 3 64.65 8.65 16.15
C LYS A 3 63.28 9.14 15.67
N ARG A 4 63.03 9.01 14.38
CA ARG A 4 61.73 9.27 13.73
C ARG A 4 60.87 8.02 13.90
N VAL A 5 59.71 8.14 14.60
CA VAL A 5 58.68 7.13 14.66
C VAL A 5 57.69 7.45 13.54
N TRP A 6 57.52 6.53 12.62
CA TRP A 6 56.49 6.57 11.60
C TRP A 6 55.23 5.94 12.16
N ALA A 7 54.17 6.73 12.33
CA ALA A 7 52.84 6.24 12.62
C ALA A 7 52.12 6.00 11.29
N LEU A 8 51.82 4.75 10.98
CA LEU A 8 50.94 4.33 9.91
C LEU A 8 49.50 4.55 10.37
N LEU A 9 48.83 5.57 9.80
CA LEU A 9 47.36 5.75 9.87
C LEU A 9 46.74 4.89 8.78
N THR A 10 46.17 3.74 9.18
CA THR A 10 45.22 3.02 8.32
C THR A 10 43.87 3.68 8.44
N ALA A 11 43.51 4.48 7.43
CA ALA A 11 42.15 4.99 7.29
C ALA A 11 41.25 3.86 6.74
N LEU A 12 40.42 3.32 7.60
CA LEU A 12 39.35 2.42 7.22
C LEU A 12 38.21 3.27 6.65
N ALA A 13 38.13 3.35 5.32
CA ALA A 13 37.03 3.97 4.64
C ALA A 13 35.81 3.04 4.72
N MET A 14 34.86 3.33 5.64
CA MET A 14 33.53 2.81 5.57
C MET A 14 32.78 3.54 4.47
N SER A 15 32.63 2.90 3.31
CA SER A 15 31.74 3.34 2.28
C SER A 15 30.29 3.03 2.70
N LEU A 16 29.59 4.03 3.28
CA LEU A 16 28.13 4.04 3.29
C LEU A 16 27.66 4.24 1.86
N SER A 17 27.16 3.19 1.26
CA SER A 17 26.34 3.32 0.05
C SER A 17 24.97 3.83 0.44
N LEU A 18 24.77 5.15 0.40
CA LEU A 18 23.44 5.73 0.25
C LEU A 18 22.97 5.37 -1.17
N ALA A 19 22.01 4.48 -1.28
CA ALA A 19 21.24 4.37 -2.50
C ALA A 19 20.38 5.64 -2.59
N ALA A 20 20.88 6.65 -3.30
CA ALA A 20 20.07 7.77 -3.75
C ALA A 20 19.20 7.23 -4.89
N CYS A 21 17.88 7.35 -4.79
CA CYS A 21 17.01 7.32 -5.93
C CYS A 21 17.44 8.46 -6.86
N GLY A 22 18.17 8.13 -7.89
CA GLY A 22 18.59 9.03 -8.98
C GLY A 22 17.85 8.60 -10.22
N ASP A 23 17.04 9.51 -10.71
CA ASP A 23 16.41 9.52 -12.02
C ASP A 23 17.47 9.29 -13.11
N GLU A 24 17.43 8.13 -13.72
CA GLU A 24 18.01 7.88 -15.03
C GLU A 24 16.99 7.07 -15.83
N GLY A 25 16.41 7.74 -16.83
CA GLY A 25 15.43 7.14 -17.73
C GLY A 25 15.95 5.86 -18.37
N ASP A 26 15.59 4.75 -17.78
CA ASP A 26 15.76 3.45 -18.39
C ASP A 26 14.44 3.05 -19.08
N VAL A 27 14.55 2.76 -20.38
CA VAL A 27 13.44 2.22 -21.15
C VAL A 27 13.17 0.83 -20.60
N SER A 28 12.31 0.76 -19.59
CA SER A 28 11.88 -0.51 -19.03
C SER A 28 11.13 -1.30 -20.10
N THR A 29 11.76 -2.36 -20.57
CA THR A 29 11.07 -3.41 -21.28
C THR A 29 9.96 -3.91 -20.34
N PRO A 30 8.68 -3.98 -20.78
CA PRO A 30 7.62 -4.50 -19.93
C PRO A 30 8.04 -5.87 -19.39
N ALA A 31 7.93 -6.04 -18.08
CA ALA A 31 8.16 -7.35 -17.49
C ALA A 31 7.24 -8.36 -18.19
N PRO A 32 7.73 -9.57 -18.56
CA PRO A 32 6.87 -10.58 -19.14
C PRO A 32 5.71 -10.84 -18.17
N ALA A 33 4.48 -10.84 -18.69
CA ALA A 33 3.30 -11.18 -17.91
C ALA A 33 3.58 -12.45 -17.12
N ALA A 34 3.41 -12.41 -15.81
CA ALA A 34 3.58 -13.58 -14.97
C ALA A 34 2.62 -14.64 -15.49
N THR A 35 3.17 -15.67 -16.11
CA THR A 35 2.39 -16.87 -16.46
C THR A 35 2.03 -17.51 -15.13
N GLY A 36 0.75 -17.41 -14.75
CA GLY A 36 0.23 -17.86 -13.49
C GLY A 36 0.76 -19.23 -13.11
N GLY A 37 1.22 -19.33 -11.87
CA GLY A 37 1.46 -20.61 -11.21
C GLY A 37 0.24 -21.52 -11.34
N ASP A 38 0.04 -22.48 -10.53
CA ASP A 38 -0.97 -23.55 -10.45
C ASP A 38 -2.40 -23.35 -11.05
N GLY A 39 -2.70 -22.20 -11.68
CA GLY A 39 -3.98 -21.91 -12.34
C GLY A 39 -5.11 -21.49 -11.42
N GLY A 40 -4.85 -21.23 -10.13
CA GLY A 40 -5.84 -20.70 -9.18
C GLY A 40 -6.15 -19.21 -9.41
N SER A 41 -7.30 -18.75 -8.89
CA SER A 41 -7.65 -17.33 -8.86
C SER A 41 -6.97 -16.62 -7.69
N TRP A 42 -6.66 -15.35 -7.88
CA TRP A 42 -6.04 -14.49 -6.88
C TRP A 42 -6.86 -13.23 -6.63
N ALA A 43 -7.00 -12.86 -5.37
CA ALA A 43 -7.51 -11.56 -4.98
C ALA A 43 -6.52 -10.85 -4.05
N VAL A 44 -6.23 -9.59 -4.33
CA VAL A 44 -5.50 -8.70 -3.43
C VAL A 44 -6.51 -7.70 -2.86
N TYR A 45 -6.69 -7.70 -1.55
CA TYR A 45 -7.50 -6.70 -0.85
C TYR A 45 -6.57 -5.63 -0.31
N TRP A 46 -6.60 -4.46 -0.92
CA TRP A 46 -5.67 -3.38 -0.65
C TRP A 46 -6.36 -2.27 0.15
N TYR A 47 -6.07 -2.23 1.45
CA TYR A 47 -6.54 -1.20 2.37
C TYR A 47 -5.62 0.01 2.29
N LEU A 48 -6.00 0.99 1.48
CA LEU A 48 -5.18 2.13 1.09
C LEU A 48 -5.62 3.39 1.84
N CYS A 49 -5.09 3.58 3.05
CA CYS A 49 -5.28 4.77 3.86
C CYS A 49 -4.24 5.84 3.46
N GLY A 50 -4.63 6.84 2.68
CA GLY A 50 -3.72 7.81 2.08
C GLY A 50 -2.97 8.68 3.08
N SER A 51 -3.67 9.20 4.09
CA SER A 51 -3.10 10.02 5.15
C SER A 51 -2.24 11.20 4.63
N ASP A 52 -1.33 11.68 5.44
CA ASP A 52 -0.38 12.73 5.11
C ASP A 52 0.61 12.35 3.99
N LEU A 53 0.85 11.06 3.77
CA LEU A 53 1.68 10.57 2.66
C LEU A 53 1.04 10.89 1.31
N GLU A 54 -0.26 10.75 1.20
CA GLU A 54 -0.99 11.14 0.00
C GLU A 54 -1.21 12.66 -0.04
N THR A 55 -1.72 13.23 1.05
CA THR A 55 -2.04 14.66 1.14
C THR A 55 -0.84 15.55 0.79
N ASN A 56 0.34 15.25 1.30
CA ASN A 56 1.51 16.11 1.14
C ASN A 56 2.42 15.70 -0.04
N TYR A 57 2.42 14.44 -0.43
CA TYR A 57 3.45 13.90 -1.34
C TYR A 57 2.90 13.09 -2.52
N GLY A 58 1.60 12.76 -2.56
CA GLY A 58 1.00 11.97 -3.63
C GLY A 58 1.55 10.54 -3.72
N CYS A 59 2.00 9.97 -2.59
CA CYS A 59 2.63 8.66 -2.62
C CYS A 59 1.64 7.55 -3.01
N ALA A 60 0.40 7.60 -2.50
CA ALA A 60 -0.62 6.62 -2.86
C ALA A 60 -1.04 6.76 -4.34
N THR A 61 -1.17 8.00 -4.82
CA THR A 61 -1.41 8.28 -6.25
C THR A 61 -0.30 7.70 -7.14
N THR A 62 0.95 7.81 -6.71
CA THR A 62 2.10 7.23 -7.43
C THR A 62 2.00 5.71 -7.47
N ASP A 63 1.80 5.04 -6.34
CA ASP A 63 1.71 3.58 -6.25
C ASP A 63 0.50 3.03 -7.02
N LEU A 64 -0.65 3.75 -7.01
CA LEU A 64 -1.81 3.42 -7.85
C LEU A 64 -1.47 3.51 -9.34
N SER A 65 -0.74 4.54 -9.74
CA SER A 65 -0.32 4.71 -11.13
C SER A 65 0.63 3.59 -11.56
N GLU A 66 1.57 3.20 -10.72
CA GLU A 66 2.49 2.07 -10.97
C GLU A 66 1.73 0.73 -11.07
N MET A 67 0.74 0.51 -10.20
CA MET A 67 -0.13 -0.67 -10.31
C MET A 67 -0.87 -0.69 -11.67
N MET A 68 -1.39 0.46 -12.12
CA MET A 68 -2.13 0.56 -13.38
C MET A 68 -1.26 0.37 -14.63
N GLU A 69 0.07 0.44 -14.52
CA GLU A 69 0.98 0.08 -15.60
C GLU A 69 1.11 -1.43 -15.82
N VAL A 70 0.65 -2.24 -14.86
CA VAL A 70 0.74 -3.71 -14.92
C VAL A 70 -0.53 -4.30 -15.54
N GLN A 71 -0.40 -4.96 -16.68
CA GLN A 71 -1.50 -5.74 -17.25
C GLN A 71 -1.75 -7.00 -16.44
N LEU A 72 -2.85 -7.02 -15.67
CA LEU A 72 -3.20 -8.20 -14.87
C LEU A 72 -3.76 -9.35 -15.72
N PRO A 73 -3.49 -10.62 -15.35
CA PRO A 73 -4.17 -11.78 -15.90
C PRO A 73 -5.67 -11.78 -15.52
N GLU A 74 -6.51 -12.48 -16.32
CA GLU A 74 -7.97 -12.53 -16.10
C GLU A 74 -8.38 -13.18 -14.75
N ASN A 75 -7.51 -13.98 -14.15
CA ASN A 75 -7.75 -14.65 -12.88
C ASN A 75 -7.23 -13.86 -11.65
N VAL A 76 -6.88 -12.58 -11.82
CA VAL A 76 -6.38 -11.71 -10.74
C VAL A 76 -7.27 -10.48 -10.59
N ASN A 77 -7.74 -10.24 -9.38
CA ASN A 77 -8.46 -9.04 -8.98
C ASN A 77 -7.71 -8.30 -7.86
N VAL A 78 -7.65 -6.98 -7.95
CA VAL A 78 -7.22 -6.11 -6.84
C VAL A 78 -8.42 -5.30 -6.42
N VAL A 79 -8.93 -5.53 -5.22
CA VAL A 79 -10.02 -4.76 -4.60
C VAL A 79 -9.39 -3.76 -3.66
N ILE A 80 -9.70 -2.48 -3.84
CA ILE A 80 -9.02 -1.40 -3.13
C ILE A 80 -10.05 -0.60 -2.34
N GLU A 81 -9.77 -0.28 -1.08
CA GLU A 81 -10.50 0.75 -0.34
C GLU A 81 -9.60 1.95 -0.14
N THR A 82 -10.09 3.14 -0.57
CA THR A 82 -9.35 4.41 -0.47
C THR A 82 -10.05 5.37 0.46
N GLY A 83 -9.26 6.05 1.31
CA GLY A 83 -9.74 7.06 2.26
C GLY A 83 -8.60 7.63 3.10
N GLY A 84 -8.93 8.31 4.19
CA GLY A 84 -8.00 8.77 5.22
C GLY A 84 -7.03 9.87 4.81
N ALA A 85 -7.19 10.48 3.62
CA ALA A 85 -6.39 11.61 3.15
C ALA A 85 -7.25 12.87 3.01
N SER A 86 -6.72 14.03 3.38
CA SER A 86 -7.40 15.33 3.21
C SER A 86 -7.39 15.81 1.76
N VAL A 87 -6.42 15.35 0.98
CA VAL A 87 -6.27 15.65 -0.45
C VAL A 87 -5.75 14.40 -1.15
N TRP A 88 -6.34 14.06 -2.27
CA TRP A 88 -5.79 13.10 -3.23
C TRP A 88 -5.11 13.88 -4.37
N GLN A 89 -3.93 13.43 -4.78
CA GLN A 89 -3.13 14.08 -5.84
C GLN A 89 -3.50 13.55 -7.24
N ASN A 90 -4.69 12.94 -7.38
CA ASN A 90 -5.29 12.49 -8.62
C ASN A 90 -6.74 12.99 -8.70
N ASP A 91 -7.37 12.85 -9.87
CA ASP A 91 -8.72 13.32 -10.13
C ASP A 91 -9.79 12.22 -9.91
N GLU A 92 -9.39 10.99 -9.63
CA GLU A 92 -10.29 9.85 -9.47
C GLU A 92 -10.83 9.71 -8.05
N MET A 93 -10.00 9.97 -7.05
CA MET A 93 -10.34 9.77 -5.64
C MET A 93 -10.91 11.04 -5.00
N ASP A 94 -12.06 10.89 -4.33
CA ASP A 94 -12.71 11.98 -3.58
C ASP A 94 -12.29 11.94 -2.10
N PRO A 95 -11.59 12.97 -1.56
CA PRO A 95 -11.17 13.00 -0.17
C PRO A 95 -12.35 13.08 0.83
N SER A 96 -13.56 13.40 0.36
CA SER A 96 -14.77 13.42 1.20
C SER A 96 -15.48 12.08 1.27
N LYS A 97 -14.93 11.03 0.68
CA LYS A 97 -15.54 9.71 0.55
C LYS A 97 -14.58 8.59 0.98
N LEU A 98 -15.19 7.50 1.41
CA LEU A 98 -14.57 6.19 1.42
C LEU A 98 -15.01 5.51 0.13
N GLN A 99 -14.06 5.11 -0.71
CA GLN A 99 -14.36 4.58 -2.05
C GLN A 99 -13.78 3.18 -2.22
N ARG A 100 -14.55 2.29 -2.85
CA ARG A 100 -14.12 0.93 -3.20
C ARG A 100 -13.93 0.79 -4.69
N TRP A 101 -12.81 0.24 -5.09
CA TRP A 101 -12.38 0.10 -6.47
C TRP A 101 -12.04 -1.34 -6.81
N LEU A 102 -12.20 -1.69 -8.07
CA LEU A 102 -11.67 -2.92 -8.65
C LEU A 102 -10.63 -2.57 -9.70
N TYR A 103 -9.46 -3.18 -9.61
CA TYR A 103 -8.49 -3.22 -10.69
C TYR A 103 -8.28 -4.65 -11.16
N ASN A 104 -8.46 -4.90 -12.45
CA ASN A 104 -8.29 -6.21 -13.08
C ASN A 104 -7.82 -6.05 -14.54
N SER A 105 -7.98 -7.09 -15.37
CA SER A 105 -7.61 -7.05 -16.79
C SER A 105 -8.39 -6.00 -17.63
N GLU A 106 -9.50 -5.47 -17.11
CA GLU A 106 -10.33 -4.43 -17.75
C GLU A 106 -9.94 -3.01 -17.29
N GLY A 107 -9.04 -2.88 -16.30
CA GLY A 107 -8.58 -1.62 -15.74
C GLY A 107 -9.24 -1.27 -14.40
N LEU A 108 -9.10 0.00 -13.97
CA LEU A 108 -9.63 0.51 -12.71
C LEU A 108 -11.10 0.91 -12.86
N GLN A 109 -11.93 0.45 -11.94
CA GLN A 109 -13.38 0.68 -11.93
C GLN A 109 -13.83 1.07 -10.52
N LEU A 110 -14.59 2.16 -10.38
CA LEU A 110 -15.26 2.51 -9.12
C LEU A 110 -16.43 1.55 -8.89
N LEU A 111 -16.46 0.90 -7.74
CA LEU A 111 -17.51 -0.04 -7.34
C LEU A 111 -18.59 0.63 -6.51
N GLU A 112 -18.16 1.37 -5.47
CA GLU A 112 -19.07 2.11 -4.59
C GLU A 112 -18.38 3.27 -3.89
N GLU A 113 -19.20 4.22 -3.42
CA GLU A 113 -18.80 5.35 -2.59
C GLU A 113 -19.65 5.39 -1.33
N GLN A 114 -19.02 5.68 -0.21
CA GLN A 114 -19.67 5.83 1.09
C GLN A 114 -19.26 7.18 1.71
N ASP A 115 -19.96 7.60 2.76
CA ASP A 115 -19.47 8.72 3.57
C ASP A 115 -18.15 8.33 4.25
N THR A 116 -17.30 9.31 4.55
CA THR A 116 -16.01 9.04 5.18
C THR A 116 -16.19 8.28 6.49
N ALA A 117 -15.32 7.30 6.72
CA ALA A 117 -15.22 6.56 7.96
C ALA A 117 -13.76 6.51 8.42
N ASN A 118 -13.54 6.28 9.70
CA ASN A 118 -12.21 6.17 10.27
C ASN A 118 -11.52 4.90 9.78
N MET A 119 -10.48 5.03 8.96
CA MET A 119 -9.70 3.88 8.48
C MET A 119 -8.80 3.27 9.56
N GLY A 120 -8.66 3.94 10.72
CA GLY A 120 -8.04 3.38 11.92
C GLY A 120 -8.98 2.55 12.79
N ASP A 121 -10.22 2.32 12.39
CA ASP A 121 -11.24 1.58 13.17
C ASP A 121 -11.41 0.15 12.64
N ALA A 122 -11.50 -0.82 13.56
CA ALA A 122 -11.71 -2.24 13.25
C ALA A 122 -12.97 -2.50 12.41
N GLN A 123 -14.05 -1.73 12.65
CA GLN A 123 -15.31 -1.89 11.91
C GLN A 123 -15.14 -1.50 10.43
N THR A 124 -14.42 -0.42 10.14
CA THR A 124 -14.15 0.01 8.76
C THR A 124 -13.34 -1.05 8.00
N LEU A 125 -12.32 -1.59 8.65
CA LEU A 125 -11.54 -2.70 8.07
C LEU A 125 -12.40 -3.94 7.84
N TYR A 126 -13.23 -4.33 8.82
CA TYR A 126 -14.15 -5.47 8.71
C TYR A 126 -15.09 -5.31 7.50
N GLU A 127 -15.72 -4.14 7.37
CA GLU A 127 -16.69 -3.87 6.28
C GLU A 127 -16.04 -3.94 4.91
N PHE A 128 -14.80 -3.49 4.78
CA PHE A 128 -14.03 -3.66 3.56
C PHE A 128 -13.71 -5.13 3.26
N LEU A 129 -13.19 -5.85 4.24
CA LEU A 129 -12.79 -7.24 4.07
C LEU A 129 -13.99 -8.15 3.76
N ASP A 130 -15.12 -7.93 4.44
CA ASP A 130 -16.38 -8.66 4.19
C ASP A 130 -16.92 -8.37 2.79
N PHE A 131 -16.92 -7.10 2.37
CA PHE A 131 -17.28 -6.72 1.00
C PHE A 131 -16.39 -7.40 -0.03
N ALA A 132 -15.07 -7.31 0.14
CA ALA A 132 -14.11 -7.85 -0.80
C ALA A 132 -14.19 -9.40 -0.87
N ASN A 133 -14.27 -10.07 0.28
CA ASN A 133 -14.36 -11.53 0.35
C ASN A 133 -15.70 -12.06 -0.18
N THR A 134 -16.79 -11.32 0.00
CA THR A 134 -18.13 -11.72 -0.49
C THR A 134 -18.24 -11.53 -2.01
N ASN A 135 -17.74 -10.43 -2.57
CA ASN A 135 -17.96 -10.07 -3.96
C ASN A 135 -16.84 -10.55 -4.90
N TYR A 136 -15.61 -10.73 -4.36
CA TYR A 136 -14.42 -11.11 -5.12
C TYR A 136 -13.65 -12.26 -4.45
N PRO A 137 -14.33 -13.38 -4.13
CA PRO A 137 -13.66 -14.53 -3.54
C PRO A 137 -12.65 -15.12 -4.54
N ALA A 138 -11.55 -15.69 -4.01
CA ALA A 138 -10.52 -16.31 -4.82
C ALA A 138 -9.91 -17.53 -4.10
N ASP A 139 -9.21 -18.39 -4.86
CA ASP A 139 -8.48 -19.54 -4.28
C ASP A 139 -7.33 -19.07 -3.37
N HIS A 140 -6.76 -17.91 -3.71
CA HIS A 140 -5.68 -17.28 -2.94
C HIS A 140 -6.03 -15.82 -2.67
N VAL A 141 -5.97 -15.41 -1.41
CA VAL A 141 -6.23 -14.05 -0.97
C VAL A 141 -4.99 -13.47 -0.30
N ALA A 142 -4.64 -12.24 -0.67
CA ALA A 142 -3.63 -11.43 0.01
C ALA A 142 -4.29 -10.14 0.52
N VAL A 143 -4.04 -9.77 1.77
CA VAL A 143 -4.45 -8.48 2.32
C VAL A 143 -3.22 -7.59 2.45
N THR A 144 -3.30 -6.38 1.92
CA THR A 144 -2.22 -5.39 1.95
C THR A 144 -2.71 -4.12 2.64
N PHE A 145 -1.96 -3.64 3.61
CA PHE A 145 -2.16 -2.35 4.24
C PHE A 145 -1.18 -1.34 3.66
N TRP A 146 -1.68 -0.19 3.29
CA TRP A 146 -0.86 0.91 2.79
C TRP A 146 -1.03 2.14 3.67
N ASN A 147 0.02 2.60 4.25
CA ASN A 147 0.21 3.82 5.05
C ASN A 147 1.51 3.71 5.84
N HIS A 148 1.71 4.61 6.82
CA HIS A 148 2.71 4.42 7.87
C HIS A 148 2.47 3.12 8.65
N GLY A 149 3.55 2.49 9.09
CA GLY A 149 3.54 1.37 10.00
C GLY A 149 4.14 1.76 11.35
N GLY A 150 3.38 1.54 12.43
CA GLY A 150 3.81 1.78 13.82
C GLY A 150 4.30 0.54 14.56
N GLY A 151 4.44 -0.58 13.85
CA GLY A 151 4.80 -1.87 14.43
C GLY A 151 3.71 -2.42 15.35
N SER A 152 4.10 -3.32 16.27
CA SER A 152 3.14 -4.01 17.16
C SER A 152 2.49 -3.12 18.23
N VAL A 153 2.92 -1.88 18.38
CA VAL A 153 2.40 -0.96 19.40
C VAL A 153 1.39 0.01 18.84
N SER A 154 1.65 0.54 17.64
CA SER A 154 0.83 1.58 17.02
C SER A 154 0.18 1.13 15.71
N GLY A 155 0.35 -0.13 15.33
CA GLY A 155 -0.36 -0.73 14.21
C GLY A 155 -0.05 -0.15 12.84
N ALA A 156 -1.10 0.07 12.02
CA ALA A 156 -1.01 0.58 10.64
C ALA A 156 -2.26 1.42 10.30
N ALA A 157 -2.28 2.03 9.11
CA ALA A 157 -3.41 2.79 8.58
C ALA A 157 -3.78 4.01 9.45
N PHE A 158 -2.82 4.93 9.63
CA PHE A 158 -3.02 6.17 10.40
C PHE A 158 -3.89 7.15 9.60
N ASP A 159 -5.10 7.39 10.06
CA ASP A 159 -6.08 8.24 9.37
C ASP A 159 -5.94 9.71 9.80
N GLU A 160 -5.47 10.59 8.90
CA GLU A 160 -5.30 12.01 9.22
C GLU A 160 -6.63 12.76 9.41
N LEU A 161 -7.75 12.24 8.90
CA LEU A 161 -9.08 12.83 9.08
C LEU A 161 -9.66 12.52 10.47
N HIS A 162 -9.05 11.56 11.19
CA HIS A 162 -9.48 11.07 12.50
C HIS A 162 -8.34 11.11 13.54
N ASP A 163 -7.67 12.26 13.64
CA ASP A 163 -6.61 12.51 14.64
C ASP A 163 -5.44 11.50 14.60
N LEU A 164 -5.13 10.95 13.43
CA LEU A 164 -4.14 9.88 13.22
C LEU A 164 -4.46 8.60 13.99
N ASP A 165 -5.72 8.30 14.20
CA ASP A 165 -6.15 7.00 14.70
C ASP A 165 -5.68 5.89 13.75
N SER A 166 -5.37 4.71 14.30
CA SER A 166 -4.70 3.64 13.55
C SER A 166 -5.12 2.26 14.04
N LEU A 167 -5.19 1.32 13.11
CA LEU A 167 -5.49 -0.09 13.43
C LEU A 167 -4.37 -0.70 14.26
N ASP A 168 -4.64 -1.04 15.51
CA ASP A 168 -3.74 -1.84 16.32
C ASP A 168 -3.88 -3.34 15.98
N LEU A 169 -3.02 -4.20 16.58
CA LEU A 169 -3.05 -5.63 16.30
C LEU A 169 -4.34 -6.32 16.79
N SER A 170 -4.99 -5.81 17.84
CA SER A 170 -6.23 -6.38 18.35
C SER A 170 -7.41 -6.05 17.44
N GLU A 171 -7.44 -4.86 16.89
CA GLU A 171 -8.43 -4.41 15.92
C GLU A 171 -8.31 -5.13 14.59
N MET A 172 -7.09 -5.28 14.08
CA MET A 172 -6.82 -6.12 12.90
C MET A 172 -7.27 -7.56 13.15
N TYR A 173 -6.91 -8.13 14.31
CA TYR A 173 -7.32 -9.50 14.68
C TYR A 173 -8.84 -9.64 14.74
N GLN A 174 -9.53 -8.65 15.31
CA GLN A 174 -11.00 -8.63 15.37
C GLN A 174 -11.58 -8.66 13.96
N ALA A 175 -11.19 -7.72 13.10
CA ALA A 175 -11.73 -7.63 11.73
C ALA A 175 -11.48 -8.91 10.93
N PHE A 176 -10.26 -9.46 10.98
CA PHE A 176 -9.95 -10.72 10.30
C PHE A 176 -10.78 -11.90 10.82
N ASN A 177 -10.93 -12.01 12.14
CA ASN A 177 -11.64 -13.13 12.76
C ASN A 177 -13.16 -13.08 12.57
N GLU A 178 -13.72 -11.92 12.19
CA GLU A 178 -15.13 -11.78 11.85
C GLU A 178 -15.41 -12.17 10.37
N VAL A 179 -14.41 -12.12 9.50
CA VAL A 179 -14.55 -12.47 8.07
C VAL A 179 -14.20 -13.94 7.80
N TRP A 180 -13.18 -14.47 8.48
CA TRP A 180 -12.67 -15.83 8.33
C TRP A 180 -12.68 -16.59 9.64
#